data_b05a146644bf8f0e086cf39c3a5a53a7
#
_entry.id   b05a146644bf8f0e086cf39c3a5a53a7
#
_cell.length_a   1.000
_cell.length_b   1.000
_cell.length_c   1.000
_cell.angle_alpha   90.00
_cell.angle_beta   90.00
_cell.angle_gamma   90.00
#
_symmetry.space_group_name_H-M   'P 1'
#
loop_
_entity.id
_entity.type
_entity.pdbx_description
1 polymer ?
#
loop_
_entity_poly.entity_id
_entity_poly.type
_entity_poly.pdbx_seq_one_letter_code
_entity_poly.pdbx_strand_id
1 'polypeptide(L)'
;MDKNSYALGMSIAHNMLSSGITDIAFDDFVAGVKALLEGEEPAISFQEAGQLLDKYFADLEAERKAEAEAMSAAFREEGEAFLKMTAAQEGVVVLPSGLQYKVITEGSGKKPSATSQVKCHYEGTLPSGMKFDSSYDRGEPAVFGLNQVIAGWTEGVQLMSEGSKYEFYIPYDLAYGEHGAPGAIPPYSALKFIVELIEVL
;
A
#
# COMPACT_ATOMS: atom_id res chain seq x y z
N MET A 1 40.22 18.84 0.05
CA MET A 1 38.76 18.80 -0.23
C MET A 1 38.10 19.88 0.62
N ASP A 2 37.43 20.81 0.00
CA ASP A 2 36.55 21.76 0.72
C ASP A 2 35.26 21.06 1.14
N LYS A 3 35.03 21.01 2.46
CA LYS A 3 33.90 20.25 3.02
C LYS A 3 32.53 20.88 2.74
N ASN A 4 32.50 22.23 2.64
CA ASN A 4 31.25 22.94 2.38
C ASN A 4 30.79 22.72 0.92
N SER A 5 31.69 22.83 -0.03
CA SER A 5 31.41 22.55 -1.44
C SER A 5 30.97 21.09 -1.65
N TYR A 6 31.63 20.18 -0.96
CA TYR A 6 31.24 18.77 -1.02
C TYR A 6 29.84 18.51 -0.45
N ALA A 7 29.52 19.12 0.69
CA ALA A 7 28.20 19.02 1.32
C ALA A 7 27.07 19.62 0.44
N LEU A 8 27.34 20.72 -0.26
CA LEU A 8 26.41 21.29 -1.25
C LEU A 8 26.15 20.31 -2.39
N GLY A 9 27.21 19.69 -2.93
CA GLY A 9 27.06 18.64 -3.95
C GLY A 9 26.22 17.47 -3.48
N MET A 10 26.44 16.99 -2.25
CA MET A 10 25.63 15.93 -1.66
C MET A 10 24.15 16.34 -1.52
N SER A 11 23.86 17.57 -1.13
CA SER A 11 22.49 18.07 -0.97
C SER A 11 21.76 18.13 -2.32
N ILE A 12 22.43 18.62 -3.36
CA ILE A 12 21.89 18.68 -4.72
C ILE A 12 21.60 17.26 -5.22
N ALA A 13 22.57 16.35 -5.11
CA ALA A 13 22.42 14.97 -5.53
C ALA A 13 21.27 14.26 -4.78
N HIS A 14 21.14 14.50 -3.48
CA HIS A 14 20.03 13.94 -2.69
C HIS A 14 18.67 14.43 -3.19
N ASN A 15 18.53 15.72 -3.48
CA ASN A 15 17.30 16.28 -4.03
C ASN A 15 16.99 15.71 -5.43
N MET A 16 17.99 15.55 -6.28
CA MET A 16 17.85 14.92 -7.60
C MET A 16 17.35 13.48 -7.48
N LEU A 17 17.99 12.67 -6.64
CA LEU A 17 17.57 11.29 -6.37
C LEU A 17 16.15 11.21 -5.82
N SER A 18 15.80 12.09 -4.89
CA SER A 18 14.44 12.17 -4.32
C SER A 18 13.39 12.57 -5.36
N SER A 19 13.80 13.31 -6.40
CA SER A 19 12.96 13.67 -7.55
C SER A 19 12.97 12.60 -8.66
N GLY A 20 13.65 11.47 -8.47
CA GLY A 20 13.75 10.39 -9.45
C GLY A 20 14.76 10.64 -10.57
N ILE A 21 15.61 11.66 -10.45
CA ILE A 21 16.68 11.95 -11.41
C ILE A 21 17.88 11.06 -11.05
N THR A 22 18.07 9.98 -11.79
CA THR A 22 19.11 8.98 -11.51
C THR A 22 20.15 8.86 -12.62
N ASP A 23 19.81 9.27 -13.83
CA ASP A 23 20.67 9.18 -15.01
C ASP A 23 20.97 10.58 -15.56
N ILE A 24 22.20 11.05 -15.33
CA ILE A 24 22.70 12.33 -15.84
C ILE A 24 24.10 12.16 -16.42
N ALA A 25 24.38 12.88 -17.51
CA ALA A 25 25.72 13.07 -17.99
C ALA A 25 26.48 14.00 -17.02
N PHE A 26 27.23 13.40 -16.09
CA PHE A 26 27.83 14.11 -14.96
C PHE A 26 28.77 15.24 -15.40
N ASP A 27 29.56 15.01 -16.46
CA ASP A 27 30.48 16.02 -16.98
C ASP A 27 29.76 17.24 -17.54
N ASP A 28 28.64 17.02 -18.28
CA ASP A 28 27.81 18.11 -18.80
C ASP A 28 27.08 18.87 -17.70
N PHE A 29 26.58 18.13 -16.68
CA PHE A 29 25.97 18.75 -15.50
C PHE A 29 26.97 19.66 -14.78
N VAL A 30 28.19 19.19 -14.53
CA VAL A 30 29.24 19.98 -13.88
C VAL A 30 29.64 21.17 -14.75
N ALA A 31 29.73 21.01 -16.08
CA ALA A 31 30.04 22.11 -17.00
C ALA A 31 28.97 23.20 -16.94
N GLY A 32 27.68 22.83 -16.91
CA GLY A 32 26.58 23.80 -16.77
C GLY A 32 26.61 24.55 -15.44
N VAL A 33 26.86 23.85 -14.32
CA VAL A 33 27.01 24.46 -12.99
C VAL A 33 28.21 25.44 -12.98
N LYS A 34 29.34 25.03 -13.55
CA LYS A 34 30.55 25.85 -13.59
C LYS A 34 30.34 27.11 -14.41
N ALA A 35 29.78 27.01 -15.62
CA ALA A 35 29.51 28.16 -16.48
C ALA A 35 28.71 29.24 -15.74
N LEU A 36 27.68 28.87 -15.01
CA LEU A 36 26.84 29.83 -14.26
C LEU A 36 27.57 30.42 -13.04
N LEU A 37 28.33 29.63 -12.29
CA LEU A 37 29.02 30.09 -11.09
C LEU A 37 30.24 30.99 -11.40
N GLU A 38 30.92 30.72 -12.52
CA GLU A 38 32.09 31.49 -12.96
C GLU A 38 31.71 32.68 -13.86
N GLY A 39 30.42 32.83 -14.24
CA GLY A 39 29.92 33.90 -15.09
C GLY A 39 30.33 33.72 -16.56
N GLU A 40 30.62 32.52 -16.98
CA GLU A 40 30.87 32.14 -18.38
C GLU A 40 29.56 32.09 -19.19
N GLU A 41 29.65 32.26 -20.49
CA GLU A 41 28.51 32.10 -21.40
C GLU A 41 28.07 30.62 -21.44
N PRO A 42 26.81 30.29 -21.06
CA PRO A 42 26.33 28.89 -21.13
C PRO A 42 26.33 28.35 -22.57
N ALA A 43 26.60 27.06 -22.73
CA ALA A 43 26.61 26.40 -24.04
C ALA A 43 25.23 26.36 -24.72
N ILE A 44 24.15 26.48 -23.97
CA ILE A 44 22.77 26.60 -24.45
C ILE A 44 22.10 27.79 -23.80
N SER A 45 21.09 28.37 -24.47
CA SER A 45 20.33 29.49 -23.90
C SER A 45 19.42 29.03 -22.76
N PHE A 46 19.06 29.95 -21.85
CA PHE A 46 18.08 29.68 -20.79
C PHE A 46 16.71 29.24 -21.33
N GLN A 47 16.31 29.77 -22.50
CA GLN A 47 15.07 29.36 -23.14
C GLN A 47 15.13 27.89 -23.60
N GLU A 48 16.23 27.51 -24.22
CA GLU A 48 16.47 26.12 -24.66
C GLU A 48 16.57 25.17 -23.46
N ALA A 49 17.30 25.55 -22.41
CA ALA A 49 17.40 24.79 -21.17
C ALA A 49 16.01 24.57 -20.54
N GLY A 50 15.16 25.61 -20.50
CA GLY A 50 13.80 25.49 -20.01
C GLY A 50 12.97 24.46 -20.79
N GLN A 51 13.00 24.53 -22.13
CA GLN A 51 12.27 23.58 -22.98
C GLN A 51 12.76 22.13 -22.83
N LEU A 52 14.07 21.93 -22.69
CA LEU A 52 14.66 20.60 -22.45
C LEU A 52 14.25 20.06 -21.08
N LEU A 53 14.26 20.88 -20.05
CA LEU A 53 13.85 20.47 -18.70
C LEU A 53 12.34 20.18 -18.61
N ASP A 54 11.49 20.99 -19.23
CA ASP A 54 10.04 20.77 -19.28
C ASP A 54 9.74 19.40 -19.93
N LYS A 55 10.41 19.10 -21.04
CA LYS A 55 10.28 17.79 -21.69
C LYS A 55 10.80 16.65 -20.81
N TYR A 56 11.99 16.82 -20.24
CA TYR A 56 12.64 15.80 -19.40
C TYR A 56 11.75 15.44 -18.19
N PHE A 57 11.19 16.46 -17.50
CA PHE A 57 10.31 16.20 -16.36
C PHE A 57 8.97 15.60 -16.77
N ALA A 58 8.43 15.97 -17.93
CA ALA A 58 7.21 15.36 -18.44
C ALA A 58 7.43 13.88 -18.79
N ASP A 59 8.55 13.53 -19.42
CA ASP A 59 8.91 12.15 -19.74
C ASP A 59 9.11 11.34 -18.46
N LEU A 60 9.83 11.88 -17.47
CA LEU A 60 10.07 11.24 -16.17
C LEU A 60 8.75 10.98 -15.40
N GLU A 61 7.82 11.95 -15.42
CA GLU A 61 6.51 11.79 -14.80
C GLU A 61 5.68 10.72 -15.51
N ALA A 62 5.73 10.67 -16.84
CA ALA A 62 5.05 9.65 -17.62
C ALA A 62 5.58 8.24 -17.35
N GLU A 63 6.91 8.08 -17.25
CA GLU A 63 7.55 6.80 -16.88
C GLU A 63 7.12 6.35 -15.48
N ARG A 64 7.19 7.23 -14.49
CA ARG A 64 6.77 6.92 -13.10
C ARG A 64 5.31 6.53 -13.01
N LYS A 65 4.45 7.21 -13.79
CA LYS A 65 3.03 6.88 -13.85
C LYS A 65 2.81 5.51 -14.49
N ALA A 66 3.49 5.20 -15.58
CA ALA A 66 3.42 3.90 -16.24
C ALA A 66 3.90 2.76 -15.33
N GLU A 67 5.00 2.96 -14.60
CA GLU A 67 5.50 2.00 -13.62
C GLU A 67 4.50 1.77 -12.47
N ALA A 68 3.91 2.84 -11.94
CA ALA A 68 2.91 2.76 -10.89
C ALA A 68 1.63 2.03 -11.37
N GLU A 69 1.19 2.29 -12.60
CA GLU A 69 0.05 1.60 -13.21
C GLU A 69 0.35 0.11 -13.44
N ALA A 70 1.54 -0.23 -13.95
CA ALA A 70 1.96 -1.61 -14.14
C ALA A 70 2.05 -2.37 -12.80
N MET A 71 2.58 -1.73 -11.77
CA MET A 71 2.66 -2.31 -10.42
C MET A 71 1.25 -2.52 -9.83
N SER A 72 0.36 -1.56 -9.99
CA SER A 72 -1.04 -1.65 -9.54
C SER A 72 -1.80 -2.78 -10.25
N ALA A 73 -1.57 -2.95 -11.57
CA ALA A 73 -2.14 -4.05 -12.33
C ALA A 73 -1.64 -5.42 -11.84
N ALA A 74 -0.35 -5.54 -11.51
CA ALA A 74 0.23 -6.76 -10.96
C ALA A 74 -0.39 -7.13 -9.60
N PHE A 75 -0.57 -6.16 -8.70
CA PHE A 75 -1.23 -6.41 -7.40
C PHE A 75 -2.69 -6.80 -7.55
N ARG A 76 -3.41 -6.21 -8.52
CA ARG A 76 -4.78 -6.60 -8.83
C ARG A 76 -4.84 -8.06 -9.31
N GLU A 77 -3.98 -8.44 -10.25
CA GLU A 77 -3.93 -9.81 -10.78
C GLU A 77 -3.57 -10.82 -9.67
N GLU A 78 -2.59 -10.50 -8.81
CA GLU A 78 -2.24 -11.32 -7.66
C GLU A 78 -3.44 -11.50 -6.71
N GLY A 79 -4.15 -10.41 -6.41
CA GLY A 79 -5.33 -10.43 -5.55
C GLY A 79 -6.47 -11.25 -6.13
N GLU A 80 -6.77 -11.11 -7.42
CA GLU A 80 -7.80 -11.90 -8.12
C GLU A 80 -7.44 -13.39 -8.17
N ALA A 81 -6.19 -13.73 -8.47
CA ALA A 81 -5.69 -15.10 -8.46
C ALA A 81 -5.78 -15.72 -7.06
N PHE A 82 -5.41 -14.96 -6.03
CA PHE A 82 -5.53 -15.38 -4.63
C PHE A 82 -6.98 -15.65 -4.24
N LEU A 83 -7.91 -14.75 -4.53
CA LEU A 83 -9.33 -14.92 -4.23
C LEU A 83 -9.95 -16.09 -5.00
N LYS A 84 -9.54 -16.33 -6.24
CA LYS A 84 -9.96 -17.49 -7.02
C LYS A 84 -9.46 -18.80 -6.41
N MET A 85 -8.22 -18.82 -5.95
CA MET A 85 -7.63 -19.98 -5.29
C MET A 85 -8.32 -20.28 -3.95
N THR A 86 -8.59 -19.24 -3.14
CA THR A 86 -9.23 -19.41 -1.84
C THR A 86 -10.69 -19.85 -1.96
N ALA A 87 -11.43 -19.31 -2.94
CA ALA A 87 -12.82 -19.73 -3.23
C ALA A 87 -12.96 -21.23 -3.56
N ALA A 88 -11.90 -21.85 -4.08
CA ALA A 88 -11.89 -23.29 -4.39
C ALA A 88 -11.53 -24.19 -3.19
N GLN A 89 -11.16 -23.60 -2.05
CA GLN A 89 -10.78 -24.37 -0.85
C GLN A 89 -12.01 -24.92 -0.13
N GLU A 90 -11.87 -26.10 0.43
CA GLU A 90 -12.92 -26.74 1.24
C GLU A 90 -13.27 -25.88 2.46
N GLY A 91 -14.55 -25.68 2.68
CA GLY A 91 -15.09 -24.92 3.80
C GLY A 91 -15.07 -23.40 3.63
N VAL A 92 -14.63 -22.88 2.48
CA VAL A 92 -14.74 -21.47 2.15
C VAL A 92 -16.13 -21.16 1.58
N VAL A 93 -16.75 -20.11 2.11
CA VAL A 93 -18.02 -19.55 1.64
C VAL A 93 -17.73 -18.22 0.94
N VAL A 94 -18.28 -18.03 -0.26
CA VAL A 94 -18.17 -16.79 -1.03
C VAL A 94 -19.50 -16.05 -0.95
N LEU A 95 -19.47 -14.79 -0.51
CA LEU A 95 -20.64 -13.91 -0.42
C LEU A 95 -20.87 -13.15 -1.74
N PRO A 96 -22.09 -12.64 -1.99
CA PRO A 96 -22.39 -11.85 -3.19
C PRO A 96 -21.53 -10.58 -3.34
N SER A 97 -21.01 -10.02 -2.24
CA SER A 97 -20.07 -8.89 -2.22
C SER A 97 -18.67 -9.24 -2.73
N GLY A 98 -18.36 -10.53 -2.88
CA GLY A 98 -17.01 -11.01 -3.14
C GLY A 98 -16.20 -11.33 -1.89
N LEU A 99 -16.67 -10.93 -0.70
CA LEU A 99 -16.06 -11.35 0.57
C LEU A 99 -16.11 -12.87 0.69
N GLN A 100 -15.01 -13.48 1.12
CA GLN A 100 -14.95 -14.91 1.39
C GLN A 100 -14.59 -15.14 2.84
N TYR A 101 -15.11 -16.19 3.42
CA TYR A 101 -14.74 -16.58 4.78
C TYR A 101 -14.69 -18.10 4.96
N LYS A 102 -13.89 -18.51 5.94
CA LYS A 102 -13.83 -19.89 6.43
C LYS A 102 -13.95 -19.89 7.94
N VAL A 103 -14.83 -20.74 8.45
CA VAL A 103 -15.00 -20.95 9.89
C VAL A 103 -13.88 -21.85 10.39
N ILE A 104 -13.05 -21.34 11.31
CA ILE A 104 -12.02 -22.13 12.01
C ILE A 104 -12.63 -22.70 13.29
N THR A 105 -13.31 -21.84 14.06
CA THR A 105 -14.01 -22.21 15.29
C THR A 105 -15.34 -21.46 15.34
N GLU A 106 -16.43 -22.17 15.57
CA GLU A 106 -17.74 -21.56 15.78
C GLU A 106 -17.94 -21.23 17.25
N GLY A 107 -18.30 -19.98 17.53
CA GLY A 107 -18.70 -19.53 18.86
C GLY A 107 -20.21 -19.64 19.08
N SER A 108 -20.65 -19.45 20.30
CA SER A 108 -22.06 -19.56 20.68
C SER A 108 -22.61 -18.32 21.39
N GLY A 109 -21.80 -17.24 21.49
CA GLY A 109 -22.21 -16.00 22.15
C GLY A 109 -23.03 -15.07 21.24
N LYS A 110 -23.09 -13.79 21.59
CA LYS A 110 -23.85 -12.79 20.85
C LYS A 110 -23.26 -12.56 19.46
N LYS A 111 -24.12 -12.19 18.51
CA LYS A 111 -23.70 -11.67 17.19
C LYS A 111 -23.70 -10.16 17.19
N PRO A 112 -22.67 -9.50 16.64
CA PRO A 112 -22.64 -8.06 16.53
C PRO A 112 -23.53 -7.58 15.37
N SER A 113 -23.97 -6.34 15.48
CA SER A 113 -24.57 -5.55 14.40
C SER A 113 -23.52 -4.66 13.73
N ALA A 114 -23.87 -4.04 12.61
CA ALA A 114 -22.97 -3.14 11.88
C ALA A 114 -22.46 -1.93 12.70
N THR A 115 -23.11 -1.58 13.81
CA THR A 115 -22.76 -0.45 14.68
C THR A 115 -22.19 -0.88 16.03
N SER A 116 -22.06 -2.18 16.27
CA SER A 116 -21.52 -2.71 17.53
C SER A 116 -20.03 -2.40 17.66
N GLN A 117 -19.60 -2.22 18.91
CA GLN A 117 -18.18 -2.32 19.24
C GLN A 117 -17.83 -3.78 19.51
N VAL A 118 -16.70 -4.21 19.02
CA VAL A 118 -16.21 -5.60 19.16
C VAL A 118 -14.78 -5.61 19.66
N LYS A 119 -14.48 -6.57 20.51
CA LYS A 119 -13.15 -6.86 21.00
C LYS A 119 -12.63 -8.12 20.31
N CYS A 120 -11.55 -7.99 19.55
CA CYS A 120 -11.02 -9.05 18.71
C CYS A 120 -9.52 -9.23 18.88
N HIS A 121 -9.05 -10.46 18.74
CA HIS A 121 -7.71 -10.72 18.23
C HIS A 121 -7.76 -10.87 16.72
N TYR A 122 -6.71 -10.40 16.04
CA TYR A 122 -6.60 -10.54 14.59
C TYR A 122 -5.17 -10.55 14.10
N GLU A 123 -4.99 -11.11 12.92
CA GLU A 123 -3.78 -11.04 12.12
C GLU A 123 -4.15 -10.78 10.66
N GLY A 124 -3.55 -9.74 10.06
CA GLY A 124 -3.74 -9.37 8.67
C GLY A 124 -2.49 -9.63 7.84
N THR A 125 -2.66 -10.30 6.71
CA THR A 125 -1.59 -10.62 5.76
C THR A 125 -1.99 -10.28 4.33
N LEU A 126 -1.00 -9.96 3.49
CA LEU A 126 -1.13 -9.89 2.04
C LEU A 126 -1.24 -11.30 1.44
N PRO A 127 -1.64 -11.46 0.16
CA PRO A 127 -1.65 -12.74 -0.54
C PRO A 127 -0.30 -13.45 -0.51
N SER A 128 0.80 -12.70 -0.55
CA SER A 128 2.18 -13.21 -0.41
C SER A 128 2.50 -13.85 0.94
N GLY A 129 1.61 -13.69 1.94
CA GLY A 129 1.85 -14.09 3.33
C GLY A 129 2.56 -13.03 4.18
N MET A 130 2.93 -11.90 3.62
CA MET A 130 3.53 -10.80 4.38
C MET A 130 2.52 -10.22 5.37
N LYS A 131 2.83 -10.28 6.65
CA LYS A 131 2.02 -9.73 7.72
C LYS A 131 2.19 -8.21 7.76
N PHE A 132 1.08 -7.47 7.77
CA PHE A 132 1.08 -6.02 7.87
C PHE A 132 0.55 -5.51 9.22
N ASP A 133 -0.28 -6.31 9.91
CA ASP A 133 -0.78 -5.94 11.23
C ASP A 133 -1.21 -7.19 12.03
N SER A 134 -1.01 -7.17 13.36
CA SER A 134 -1.40 -8.25 14.26
C SER A 134 -1.58 -7.76 15.68
N SER A 135 -2.73 -8.02 16.26
CA SER A 135 -2.98 -7.81 17.69
C SER A 135 -2.29 -8.86 18.56
N TYR A 136 -2.03 -10.05 18.01
CA TYR A 136 -1.27 -11.08 18.72
C TYR A 136 0.18 -10.64 18.96
N ASP A 137 0.80 -9.96 17.98
CA ASP A 137 2.17 -9.45 18.12
C ASP A 137 2.26 -8.32 19.15
N ARG A 138 1.16 -7.56 19.36
CA ARG A 138 1.05 -6.55 20.42
C ARG A 138 0.77 -7.15 21.80
N GLY A 139 0.35 -8.42 21.87
CA GLY A 139 0.05 -9.14 23.12
C GLY A 139 -1.31 -8.77 23.75
N GLU A 140 -2.15 -7.98 23.07
CA GLU A 140 -3.45 -7.55 23.59
C GLU A 140 -4.50 -7.47 22.46
N PRO A 141 -5.76 -7.83 22.74
CA PRO A 141 -6.85 -7.67 21.78
C PRO A 141 -7.17 -6.20 21.54
N ALA A 142 -7.66 -5.88 20.37
CA ALA A 142 -8.06 -4.54 20.00
C ALA A 142 -9.60 -4.39 20.03
N VAL A 143 -10.08 -3.17 20.27
CA VAL A 143 -11.50 -2.82 20.26
C VAL A 143 -11.78 -1.93 19.06
N PHE A 144 -12.78 -2.31 18.27
CA PHE A 144 -13.20 -1.59 17.06
C PHE A 144 -14.71 -1.35 17.04
N GLY A 145 -15.13 -0.19 16.53
CA GLY A 145 -16.49 -0.01 16.04
C GLY A 145 -16.61 -0.60 14.64
N LEU A 146 -17.55 -1.50 14.39
CA LEU A 146 -17.72 -2.14 13.08
C LEU A 146 -18.09 -1.17 11.96
N ASN A 147 -18.56 0.02 12.28
CA ASN A 147 -18.81 1.13 11.36
C ASN A 147 -17.56 2.00 11.08
N GLN A 148 -16.41 1.67 11.67
CA GLN A 148 -15.15 2.43 11.56
C GLN A 148 -14.00 1.60 10.97
N VAL A 149 -14.29 0.39 10.54
CA VAL A 149 -13.32 -0.53 9.91
C VAL A 149 -13.62 -0.69 8.42
N ILE A 150 -12.78 -1.41 7.70
CA ILE A 150 -12.99 -1.72 6.28
C ILE A 150 -14.30 -2.48 6.06
N ALA A 151 -14.92 -2.29 4.88
CA ALA A 151 -16.24 -2.86 4.58
C ALA A 151 -16.29 -4.38 4.74
N GLY A 152 -15.23 -5.08 4.35
CA GLY A 152 -15.12 -6.54 4.52
C GLY A 152 -15.18 -6.98 5.99
N TRP A 153 -14.65 -6.18 6.93
CA TRP A 153 -14.80 -6.44 8.36
C TRP A 153 -16.22 -6.13 8.85
N THR A 154 -16.78 -5.00 8.42
CA THR A 154 -18.17 -4.65 8.76
C THR A 154 -19.14 -5.75 8.35
N GLU A 155 -18.97 -6.30 7.15
CA GLU A 155 -19.80 -7.40 6.65
C GLU A 155 -19.48 -8.73 7.35
N GLY A 156 -18.20 -9.10 7.38
CA GLY A 156 -17.76 -10.44 7.81
C GLY A 156 -17.93 -10.68 9.31
N VAL A 157 -17.59 -9.71 10.16
CA VAL A 157 -17.65 -9.90 11.62
C VAL A 157 -19.10 -10.02 12.11
N GLN A 158 -20.09 -9.46 11.41
CA GLN A 158 -21.51 -9.66 11.73
C GLN A 158 -21.97 -11.13 11.56
N LEU A 159 -21.23 -11.93 10.80
CA LEU A 159 -21.52 -13.37 10.64
C LEU A 159 -21.06 -14.20 11.86
N MET A 160 -20.09 -13.67 12.62
CA MET A 160 -19.47 -14.34 13.75
C MET A 160 -20.34 -14.23 15.00
N SER A 161 -20.25 -15.25 15.87
CA SER A 161 -20.71 -15.17 17.26
C SER A 161 -19.51 -14.97 18.18
N GLU A 162 -19.69 -14.39 19.36
CA GLU A 162 -18.64 -14.35 20.40
C GLU A 162 -18.06 -15.75 20.63
N GLY A 163 -16.74 -15.84 20.70
CA GLY A 163 -15.96 -17.06 20.80
C GLY A 163 -15.62 -17.68 19.44
N SER A 164 -16.08 -17.10 18.32
CA SER A 164 -15.72 -17.57 16.98
C SER A 164 -14.33 -17.15 16.57
N LYS A 165 -13.71 -17.97 15.72
CA LYS A 165 -12.50 -17.64 14.97
C LYS A 165 -12.74 -17.94 13.50
N TYR A 166 -12.63 -16.92 12.66
CA TYR A 166 -12.84 -17.00 11.23
C TYR A 166 -11.61 -16.54 10.47
N GLU A 167 -11.49 -17.03 9.26
CA GLU A 167 -10.53 -16.56 8.27
C GLU A 167 -11.31 -15.85 7.17
N PHE A 168 -10.95 -14.60 6.88
CA PHE A 168 -11.55 -13.77 5.85
C PHE A 168 -10.57 -13.56 4.71
N TYR A 169 -11.07 -13.59 3.48
CA TYR A 169 -10.36 -13.21 2.28
C TYR A 169 -11.15 -12.06 1.64
N ILE A 170 -10.57 -10.89 1.66
CA ILE A 170 -11.25 -9.62 1.40
C ILE A 170 -10.72 -9.05 0.10
N PRO A 171 -11.57 -8.86 -0.93
CA PRO A 171 -11.17 -8.16 -2.14
C PRO A 171 -10.84 -6.69 -1.84
N TYR A 172 -10.01 -6.09 -2.69
CA TYR A 172 -9.48 -4.74 -2.46
C TYR A 172 -10.56 -3.67 -2.30
N ASP A 173 -11.68 -3.78 -3.02
CA ASP A 173 -12.82 -2.85 -2.97
C ASP A 173 -13.60 -2.90 -1.64
N LEU A 174 -13.50 -3.99 -0.89
CA LEU A 174 -14.00 -4.12 0.48
C LEU A 174 -12.90 -3.86 1.53
N ALA A 175 -11.70 -3.47 1.11
CA ALA A 175 -10.54 -3.20 1.95
C ALA A 175 -10.05 -1.76 1.79
N TYR A 176 -8.84 -1.55 1.25
CA TYR A 176 -8.22 -0.23 1.12
C TYR A 176 -8.28 0.33 -0.31
N GLY A 177 -9.01 -0.33 -1.22
CA GLY A 177 -9.31 0.15 -2.56
C GLY A 177 -8.10 0.30 -3.47
N GLU A 178 -8.22 1.23 -4.40
CA GLU A 178 -7.23 1.52 -5.44
C GLU A 178 -5.96 2.18 -4.92
N HIS A 179 -6.00 2.76 -3.72
CA HIS A 179 -4.87 3.49 -3.16
C HIS A 179 -4.04 2.68 -2.16
N GLY A 180 -4.61 1.59 -1.63
CA GLY A 180 -3.98 0.83 -0.55
C GLY A 180 -3.83 1.65 0.74
N ALA A 181 -2.86 1.28 1.58
CA ALA A 181 -2.42 2.03 2.76
C ALA A 181 -0.91 2.27 2.66
N PRO A 182 -0.46 3.53 2.53
CA PRO A 182 0.94 3.84 2.29
C PRO A 182 1.88 3.20 3.30
N GLY A 183 2.92 2.54 2.82
CA GLY A 183 3.94 1.88 3.64
C GLY A 183 3.56 0.50 4.19
N ALA A 184 2.30 0.07 4.07
CA ALA A 184 1.83 -1.21 4.62
C ALA A 184 1.09 -2.08 3.59
N ILE A 185 0.17 -1.51 2.82
CA ILE A 185 -0.70 -2.26 1.90
C ILE A 185 -0.63 -1.62 0.52
N PRO A 186 -0.17 -2.36 -0.49
CA PRO A 186 -0.13 -1.88 -1.86
C PRO A 186 -1.52 -1.55 -2.44
N PRO A 187 -1.60 -0.72 -3.50
CA PRO A 187 -2.82 -0.51 -4.26
C PRO A 187 -3.45 -1.82 -4.74
N TYR A 188 -4.79 -1.86 -4.80
CA TYR A 188 -5.57 -3.01 -5.31
C TYR A 188 -5.29 -4.35 -4.62
N SER A 189 -4.73 -4.35 -3.42
CA SER A 189 -4.39 -5.59 -2.71
C SER A 189 -5.61 -6.26 -2.11
N ALA A 190 -5.83 -7.53 -2.43
CA ALA A 190 -6.67 -8.40 -1.60
C ALA A 190 -5.99 -8.66 -0.26
N LEU A 191 -6.77 -8.90 0.77
CA LEU A 191 -6.27 -9.13 2.12
C LEU A 191 -6.78 -10.45 2.68
N LYS A 192 -5.95 -11.05 3.52
CA LYS A 192 -6.34 -12.16 4.36
C LYS A 192 -6.31 -11.72 5.82
N PHE A 193 -7.37 -12.03 6.56
CA PHE A 193 -7.43 -11.83 8.00
C PHE A 193 -7.82 -13.12 8.71
N ILE A 194 -7.15 -13.40 9.81
CA ILE A 194 -7.64 -14.30 10.84
C ILE A 194 -8.22 -13.41 11.94
N VAL A 195 -9.49 -13.62 12.29
CA VAL A 195 -10.19 -12.83 13.31
C VAL A 195 -10.78 -13.74 14.36
N GLU A 196 -10.52 -13.47 15.62
CA GLU A 196 -11.10 -14.12 16.79
C GLU A 196 -11.96 -13.10 17.54
N LEU A 197 -13.28 -13.30 17.49
CA LEU A 197 -14.24 -12.43 18.16
C LEU A 197 -14.36 -12.83 19.63
N ILE A 198 -13.85 -12.00 20.52
CA ILE A 198 -13.80 -12.26 21.95
C ILE A 198 -15.09 -11.80 22.62
N GLU A 199 -15.56 -10.58 22.32
CA GLU A 199 -16.67 -9.94 23.02
C GLU A 199 -17.38 -8.92 22.13
N VAL A 200 -18.70 -8.84 22.23
CA VAL A 200 -19.55 -7.78 21.65
C VAL A 200 -19.96 -6.83 22.77
N LEU A 201 -19.46 -5.58 22.69
CA LEU A 201 -19.59 -4.53 23.70
C LEU A 201 -20.87 -3.72 23.53
#